data_1792229f5af000f9e998aba2228e9002
#
_entry.id   1792229f5af000f9e998aba2228e9002
#
_cell.length_a   1.000
_cell.length_b   1.000
_cell.length_c   1.000
_cell.angle_alpha   90.00
_cell.angle_beta   90.00
_cell.angle_gamma   90.00
#
_symmetry.space_group_name_H-M   'P 1'
#
loop_
_entity.id
_entity.type
_entity.pdbx_description
1 polymer ?
#
loop_
_entity_poly.entity_id
_entity_poly.type
_entity_poly.pdbx_seq_one_letter_code
_entity_poly.pdbx_strand_id
1 'polypeptide(L)'
;MADVQEAVASGMGGMNVAENVEGRERYPINVRYDRDFRDDVGSLKRVLLATPSGAQIPIEQVAKISFSQGPTMIRDEDGQLTGYVYIDLDTKDYGGFVDQASGQLREKLKMQPGYTFHWSGEYEFELRAKQRLKIILPIVFAAIFFLLYLIFHSTAEAIVLIFPTFYAMTGGLLLQWMMGYNFSVAVWVGYIALFGIAVETGVVMVIYLHEALDKRLMSGDTLTIDDIRDAAIEGAVQRLRPKLMTVCAVLASLVPILWESGIGSDVMKSIAAPIVGGMITSTIHVLILVPVFFVMMKERMLRRGTLHKRDEEQFQ
;
A
#
# COMPACT_ATOMS: atom_id res chain seq x y z
N MET A 1 -28.25 -16.88 -45.33
CA MET A 1 -27.86 -16.84 -43.92
C MET A 1 -28.08 -15.46 -43.30
N ALA A 2 -27.65 -14.42 -43.96
CA ALA A 2 -27.86 -13.03 -43.47
C ALA A 2 -29.33 -12.74 -43.20
N ASP A 3 -30.21 -13.06 -44.14
CA ASP A 3 -31.67 -12.80 -44.03
C ASP A 3 -32.32 -13.49 -42.81
N VAL A 4 -31.86 -14.71 -42.46
CA VAL A 4 -32.33 -15.42 -41.26
C VAL A 4 -31.85 -14.71 -40.00
N GLN A 5 -30.58 -14.29 -39.97
CA GLN A 5 -30.02 -13.56 -38.83
C GLN A 5 -30.70 -12.20 -38.65
N GLU A 6 -30.93 -11.49 -39.76
CA GLU A 6 -31.60 -10.19 -39.73
C GLU A 6 -33.07 -10.32 -39.25
N ALA A 7 -33.80 -11.35 -39.73
CA ALA A 7 -35.17 -11.60 -39.28
C ALA A 7 -35.23 -11.95 -37.78
N VAL A 8 -34.28 -12.71 -37.29
CA VAL A 8 -34.20 -13.04 -35.83
C VAL A 8 -33.79 -11.79 -35.06
N ALA A 9 -32.79 -11.05 -35.50
CA ALA A 9 -32.31 -9.84 -34.81
C ALA A 9 -33.40 -8.75 -34.75
N SER A 10 -34.05 -8.47 -35.89
CA SER A 10 -35.13 -7.49 -35.95
C SER A 10 -36.41 -7.95 -35.24
N GLY A 11 -36.76 -9.24 -35.39
CA GLY A 11 -37.97 -9.80 -34.79
C GLY A 11 -37.88 -9.92 -33.27
N MET A 12 -36.76 -10.41 -32.73
CA MET A 12 -36.55 -10.66 -31.30
C MET A 12 -35.98 -9.44 -30.58
N GLY A 13 -34.88 -8.91 -31.06
CA GLY A 13 -34.18 -7.77 -30.43
C GLY A 13 -34.80 -6.40 -30.77
N GLY A 14 -35.38 -6.31 -31.94
CA GLY A 14 -35.87 -5.08 -32.52
C GLY A 14 -34.78 -4.30 -33.27
N MET A 15 -35.21 -3.55 -34.26
CA MET A 15 -34.36 -2.68 -35.08
C MET A 15 -34.79 -1.23 -34.89
N ASN A 16 -33.84 -0.36 -34.60
CA ASN A 16 -34.10 1.08 -34.55
C ASN A 16 -34.24 1.59 -36.02
N VAL A 17 -35.44 1.97 -36.43
CA VAL A 17 -35.76 2.42 -37.78
C VAL A 17 -35.68 3.94 -37.92
N ALA A 18 -35.88 4.67 -36.84
CA ALA A 18 -35.81 6.12 -36.81
C ALA A 18 -35.52 6.62 -35.39
N GLU A 19 -35.24 7.91 -35.30
CA GLU A 19 -35.05 8.60 -34.00
C GLU A 19 -36.01 9.80 -33.97
N ASN A 20 -36.79 9.92 -32.88
CA ASN A 20 -37.58 11.09 -32.60
C ASN A 20 -36.76 12.05 -31.72
N VAL A 21 -36.73 13.33 -32.11
CA VAL A 21 -35.97 14.38 -31.43
C VAL A 21 -36.93 15.37 -30.80
N GLU A 22 -36.96 15.41 -29.46
CA GLU A 22 -37.80 16.37 -28.69
C GLU A 22 -36.88 17.27 -27.87
N GLY A 23 -36.57 18.44 -28.40
CA GLY A 23 -35.64 19.36 -27.79
C GLY A 23 -34.20 18.80 -27.76
N ARG A 24 -33.70 18.45 -26.55
CA ARG A 24 -32.40 17.81 -26.36
C ARG A 24 -32.47 16.30 -26.23
N GLU A 25 -33.67 15.76 -26.08
CA GLU A 25 -33.91 14.34 -25.88
C GLU A 25 -34.04 13.62 -27.22
N ARG A 26 -33.54 12.40 -27.30
CA ARG A 26 -33.57 11.55 -28.48
C ARG A 26 -34.16 10.20 -28.10
N TYR A 27 -35.22 9.82 -28.80
CA TYR A 27 -35.94 8.58 -28.56
C TYR A 27 -35.85 7.67 -29.77
N PRO A 28 -35.18 6.50 -29.69
CA PRO A 28 -35.15 5.57 -30.80
C PRO A 28 -36.52 4.93 -31.00
N ILE A 29 -36.98 4.92 -32.23
CA ILE A 29 -38.18 4.18 -32.65
C ILE A 29 -37.72 2.76 -33.01
N ASN A 30 -38.04 1.82 -32.12
CA ASN A 30 -37.67 0.42 -32.26
C ASN A 30 -38.85 -0.39 -32.78
N VAL A 31 -38.64 -1.10 -33.89
CA VAL A 31 -39.64 -2.02 -34.46
C VAL A 31 -39.26 -3.45 -34.15
N ARG A 32 -40.17 -4.20 -33.58
CA ARG A 32 -39.98 -5.62 -33.22
C ARG A 32 -41.33 -6.35 -33.27
N TYR A 33 -41.27 -7.68 -33.29
CA TYR A 33 -42.49 -8.47 -33.22
C TYR A 33 -43.21 -8.27 -31.86
N ASP A 34 -44.52 -8.46 -31.86
CA ASP A 34 -45.31 -8.44 -30.65
C ASP A 34 -44.84 -9.51 -29.65
N ARG A 35 -45.17 -9.33 -28.42
CA ARG A 35 -44.67 -10.17 -27.32
C ARG A 35 -45.06 -11.63 -27.51
N ASP A 36 -46.26 -11.89 -27.94
CA ASP A 36 -46.79 -13.26 -28.18
C ASP A 36 -45.98 -14.08 -29.19
N PHE A 37 -45.24 -13.40 -30.08
CA PHE A 37 -44.36 -14.06 -31.04
C PHE A 37 -42.90 -14.20 -30.57
N ARG A 38 -42.58 -13.73 -29.38
CA ARG A 38 -41.22 -13.70 -28.87
C ARG A 38 -41.04 -14.47 -27.54
N ASP A 39 -42.12 -14.89 -26.88
CA ASP A 39 -42.07 -15.46 -25.52
C ASP A 39 -41.57 -16.90 -25.47
N ASP A 40 -41.70 -17.65 -26.56
CA ASP A 40 -41.24 -19.03 -26.62
C ASP A 40 -40.54 -19.41 -27.92
N VAL A 41 -39.80 -20.54 -27.91
CA VAL A 41 -39.09 -21.07 -29.07
C VAL A 41 -40.08 -21.58 -30.15
N GLY A 42 -41.27 -22.03 -29.76
CA GLY A 42 -42.30 -22.52 -30.65
C GLY A 42 -42.84 -21.35 -31.51
N SER A 43 -43.06 -20.19 -30.90
CA SER A 43 -43.48 -18.99 -31.63
C SER A 43 -42.37 -18.48 -32.58
N LEU A 44 -41.11 -18.50 -32.15
CA LEU A 44 -39.98 -18.13 -32.99
C LEU A 44 -39.82 -19.05 -34.19
N LYS A 45 -40.09 -20.35 -34.10
CA LYS A 45 -40.04 -21.29 -35.20
C LYS A 45 -41.04 -20.94 -36.32
N ARG A 46 -42.18 -20.36 -35.96
CA ARG A 46 -43.25 -19.96 -36.90
C ARG A 46 -43.06 -18.61 -37.58
N VAL A 47 -42.05 -17.84 -37.15
CA VAL A 47 -41.74 -16.54 -37.81
C VAL A 47 -41.46 -16.74 -39.28
N LEU A 48 -42.09 -15.92 -40.13
CA LEU A 48 -42.05 -16.06 -41.56
C LEU A 48 -40.86 -15.28 -42.14
N LEU A 49 -40.12 -15.94 -43.04
CA LEU A 49 -39.07 -15.36 -43.86
C LEU A 49 -39.55 -15.16 -45.27
N ALA A 50 -39.31 -13.98 -45.85
CA ALA A 50 -39.56 -13.73 -47.27
C ALA A 50 -38.45 -14.37 -48.10
N THR A 51 -38.82 -15.17 -49.09
CA THR A 51 -37.88 -15.70 -50.08
C THR A 51 -37.72 -14.74 -51.25
N PRO A 52 -36.64 -14.82 -52.06
CA PRO A 52 -36.47 -13.99 -53.25
C PRO A 52 -37.58 -14.16 -54.28
N SER A 53 -38.31 -15.27 -54.24
CA SER A 53 -39.49 -15.53 -55.08
C SER A 53 -40.79 -14.93 -54.58
N GLY A 54 -40.77 -14.26 -53.40
CA GLY A 54 -41.94 -13.66 -52.74
C GLY A 54 -42.75 -14.63 -51.88
N ALA A 55 -42.39 -15.91 -51.82
CA ALA A 55 -43.03 -16.86 -50.90
C ALA A 55 -42.56 -16.64 -49.47
N GLN A 56 -43.47 -16.81 -48.48
CA GLN A 56 -43.17 -16.73 -47.08
C GLN A 56 -43.02 -18.14 -46.51
N ILE A 57 -41.91 -18.43 -45.84
CA ILE A 57 -41.61 -19.74 -45.25
C ILE A 57 -41.25 -19.56 -43.75
N PRO A 58 -41.71 -20.46 -42.85
CA PRO A 58 -41.32 -20.40 -41.43
C PRO A 58 -39.83 -20.69 -41.26
N ILE A 59 -39.23 -20.04 -40.27
CA ILE A 59 -37.79 -20.20 -39.95
C ILE A 59 -37.40 -21.65 -39.70
N GLU A 60 -38.27 -22.45 -39.11
CA GLU A 60 -37.99 -23.89 -38.80
C GLU A 60 -37.67 -24.74 -40.05
N GLN A 61 -38.09 -24.31 -41.25
CA GLN A 61 -37.76 -24.98 -42.49
C GLN A 61 -36.34 -24.78 -42.97
N VAL A 62 -35.70 -23.69 -42.56
CA VAL A 62 -34.36 -23.26 -42.99
C VAL A 62 -33.32 -23.23 -41.87
N ALA A 63 -33.75 -23.27 -40.60
CA ALA A 63 -32.88 -23.19 -39.47
C ALA A 63 -33.35 -24.07 -38.31
N LYS A 64 -32.41 -24.73 -37.61
CA LYS A 64 -32.67 -25.42 -36.36
C LYS A 64 -32.49 -24.44 -35.18
N ILE A 65 -33.58 -24.22 -34.43
CA ILE A 65 -33.58 -23.32 -33.30
C ILE A 65 -33.51 -24.14 -32.01
N SER A 66 -32.53 -23.85 -31.17
CA SER A 66 -32.35 -24.47 -29.88
C SER A 66 -31.74 -23.51 -28.88
N PHE A 67 -32.07 -23.68 -27.60
CA PHE A 67 -31.35 -23.02 -26.54
C PHE A 67 -30.01 -23.72 -26.28
N SER A 68 -28.96 -22.94 -26.14
CA SER A 68 -27.67 -23.41 -25.69
C SER A 68 -27.19 -22.51 -24.55
N GLN A 69 -26.59 -23.10 -23.52
CA GLN A 69 -25.90 -22.34 -22.51
C GLN A 69 -24.50 -21.99 -23.01
N GLY A 70 -24.17 -20.74 -22.94
CA GLY A 70 -22.85 -20.25 -23.29
C GLY A 70 -22.41 -19.16 -22.32
N PRO A 71 -21.14 -18.76 -22.32
CA PRO A 71 -20.67 -17.68 -21.48
C PRO A 71 -21.41 -16.39 -21.84
N THR A 72 -21.88 -15.68 -20.82
CA THR A 72 -22.59 -14.40 -20.98
C THR A 72 -21.68 -13.33 -21.56
N MET A 73 -20.39 -13.43 -21.28
CA MET A 73 -19.35 -12.52 -21.76
C MET A 73 -18.09 -13.33 -22.04
N ILE A 74 -17.50 -13.11 -23.19
CA ILE A 74 -16.18 -13.62 -23.54
C ILE A 74 -15.19 -12.50 -23.25
N ARG A 75 -14.22 -12.78 -22.37
CA ARG A 75 -13.16 -11.84 -21.99
C ARG A 75 -11.84 -12.30 -22.55
N ASP A 76 -11.02 -11.34 -22.86
CA ASP A 76 -9.65 -11.54 -23.32
C ASP A 76 -8.75 -10.58 -22.52
N GLU A 77 -7.62 -11.10 -22.07
CA GLU A 77 -6.56 -10.34 -21.40
C GLU A 77 -5.23 -10.71 -22.08
N ASP A 78 -4.45 -9.70 -22.43
CA ASP A 78 -3.17 -9.86 -23.12
C ASP A 78 -3.25 -10.74 -24.39
N GLY A 79 -4.38 -10.67 -25.10
CA GLY A 79 -4.63 -11.46 -26.32
C GLY A 79 -4.97 -12.93 -26.09
N GLN A 80 -5.31 -13.31 -24.84
CA GLN A 80 -5.72 -14.67 -24.46
C GLN A 80 -7.13 -14.68 -23.88
N LEU A 81 -7.93 -15.65 -24.31
CA LEU A 81 -9.25 -15.86 -23.72
C LEU A 81 -9.11 -16.21 -22.23
N THR A 82 -9.83 -15.46 -21.41
CA THR A 82 -9.68 -15.54 -19.95
C THR A 82 -11.01 -15.88 -19.28
N GLY A 83 -10.97 -16.86 -18.38
CA GLY A 83 -12.05 -17.20 -17.45
C GLY A 83 -11.66 -16.82 -16.03
N TYR A 84 -12.57 -16.19 -15.29
CA TYR A 84 -12.34 -15.78 -13.90
C TYR A 84 -13.00 -16.74 -12.95
N VAL A 85 -12.25 -17.18 -11.94
CA VAL A 85 -12.76 -17.85 -10.75
C VAL A 85 -12.60 -16.89 -9.59
N TYR A 86 -13.71 -16.35 -9.10
CA TYR A 86 -13.71 -15.45 -7.94
C TYR A 86 -13.69 -16.28 -6.67
N ILE A 87 -12.79 -15.91 -5.76
CA ILE A 87 -12.62 -16.60 -4.47
C ILE A 87 -12.69 -15.52 -3.38
N ASP A 88 -13.73 -15.62 -2.54
CA ASP A 88 -13.84 -14.79 -1.34
C ASP A 88 -13.16 -15.51 -0.18
N LEU A 89 -12.23 -14.81 0.47
CA LEU A 89 -11.43 -15.37 1.55
C LEU A 89 -11.89 -14.81 2.90
N ASP A 90 -12.13 -15.71 3.86
CA ASP A 90 -12.40 -15.36 5.25
C ASP A 90 -11.10 -15.17 6.07
N THR A 91 -9.99 -14.92 5.38
CA THR A 91 -8.68 -14.66 5.99
C THR A 91 -8.08 -13.37 5.45
N LYS A 92 -7.31 -12.69 6.30
CA LYS A 92 -6.54 -11.51 5.89
C LYS A 92 -5.15 -11.86 5.32
N ASP A 93 -4.77 -13.15 5.38
CA ASP A 93 -3.50 -13.63 4.82
C ASP A 93 -3.71 -14.15 3.39
N TYR A 94 -3.82 -13.21 2.44
CA TYR A 94 -3.95 -13.53 1.01
C TYR A 94 -2.70 -14.24 0.46
N GLY A 95 -1.51 -13.83 0.93
CA GLY A 95 -0.25 -14.42 0.48
C GLY A 95 -0.12 -15.89 0.84
N GLY A 96 -0.34 -16.23 2.11
CA GLY A 96 -0.29 -17.62 2.59
C GLY A 96 -1.33 -18.52 1.91
N PHE A 97 -2.55 -18.01 1.69
CA PHE A 97 -3.57 -18.75 0.94
C PHE A 97 -3.13 -19.02 -0.50
N VAL A 98 -2.63 -18.02 -1.21
CA VAL A 98 -2.20 -18.16 -2.62
C VAL A 98 -1.04 -19.14 -2.74
N ASP A 99 -0.07 -19.11 -1.84
CA ASP A 99 1.06 -20.03 -1.84
C ASP A 99 0.58 -21.48 -1.63
N GLN A 100 -0.30 -21.72 -0.67
CA GLN A 100 -0.87 -23.04 -0.40
C GLN A 100 -1.75 -23.52 -1.57
N ALA A 101 -2.64 -22.68 -2.07
CA ALA A 101 -3.54 -23.00 -3.16
C ALA A 101 -2.77 -23.25 -4.48
N SER A 102 -1.72 -22.46 -4.75
CA SER A 102 -0.85 -22.66 -5.92
C SER A 102 -0.17 -24.03 -5.89
N GLY A 103 0.30 -24.45 -4.71
CA GLY A 103 0.89 -25.79 -4.54
C GLY A 103 -0.12 -26.90 -4.86
N GLN A 104 -1.32 -26.82 -4.29
CA GLN A 104 -2.39 -27.80 -4.53
C GLN A 104 -2.89 -27.79 -5.98
N LEU A 105 -3.01 -26.63 -6.61
CA LEU A 105 -3.44 -26.53 -7.99
C LEU A 105 -2.43 -27.14 -8.95
N ARG A 106 -1.13 -26.89 -8.75
CA ARG A 106 -0.08 -27.51 -9.58
C ARG A 106 -0.06 -29.03 -9.49
N GLU A 107 -0.37 -29.57 -8.31
CA GLU A 107 -0.39 -31.02 -8.08
C GLU A 107 -1.65 -31.68 -8.66
N LYS A 108 -2.83 -31.05 -8.47
CA LYS A 108 -4.11 -31.66 -8.78
C LYS A 108 -4.65 -31.29 -10.16
N LEU A 109 -4.30 -30.12 -10.70
CA LEU A 109 -4.83 -29.60 -11.94
C LEU A 109 -3.95 -30.00 -13.13
N LYS A 110 -4.46 -30.92 -13.93
CA LYS A 110 -3.83 -31.31 -15.21
C LYS A 110 -4.36 -30.38 -16.30
N MET A 111 -3.69 -29.27 -16.54
CA MET A 111 -4.07 -28.34 -17.61
C MET A 111 -3.67 -28.86 -18.98
N GLN A 112 -4.51 -28.57 -19.98
CA GLN A 112 -4.19 -28.86 -21.36
C GLN A 112 -3.09 -27.91 -21.88
N PRO A 113 -2.30 -28.30 -22.87
CA PRO A 113 -1.32 -27.41 -23.47
C PRO A 113 -1.95 -26.10 -23.95
N GLY A 114 -1.33 -24.98 -23.61
CA GLY A 114 -1.84 -23.64 -23.92
C GLY A 114 -2.71 -22.99 -22.84
N TYR A 115 -3.07 -23.71 -21.79
CA TYR A 115 -3.75 -23.13 -20.64
C TYR A 115 -2.76 -22.77 -19.55
N THR A 116 -2.92 -21.58 -18.98
CA THR A 116 -2.16 -21.08 -17.84
C THR A 116 -3.11 -20.54 -16.80
N PHE A 117 -2.71 -20.47 -15.57
CA PHE A 117 -3.42 -19.73 -14.54
C PHE A 117 -2.51 -18.76 -13.83
N HIS A 118 -3.04 -17.63 -13.44
CA HIS A 118 -2.36 -16.65 -12.60
C HIS A 118 -3.34 -16.07 -11.58
N TRP A 119 -2.78 -15.63 -10.48
CA TRP A 119 -3.53 -14.97 -9.42
C TRP A 119 -3.59 -13.48 -9.71
N SER A 120 -4.78 -12.89 -9.55
CA SER A 120 -5.03 -11.47 -9.76
C SER A 120 -5.80 -10.90 -8.57
N GLY A 121 -6.03 -9.58 -8.58
CA GLY A 121 -6.72 -8.88 -7.51
C GLY A 121 -5.78 -8.41 -6.39
N GLU A 122 -6.24 -8.46 -5.14
CA GLU A 122 -5.51 -7.95 -3.98
C GLU A 122 -4.11 -8.55 -3.83
N TYR A 123 -3.95 -9.84 -4.12
CA TYR A 123 -2.64 -10.51 -4.08
C TYR A 123 -1.62 -9.88 -5.03
N GLU A 124 -2.04 -9.56 -6.25
CA GLU A 124 -1.15 -8.96 -7.24
C GLU A 124 -0.71 -7.55 -6.84
N PHE A 125 -1.63 -6.77 -6.26
CA PHE A 125 -1.31 -5.46 -5.70
C PHE A 125 -0.32 -5.56 -4.55
N GLU A 126 -0.51 -6.53 -3.65
CA GLU A 126 0.42 -6.79 -2.55
C GLU A 126 1.81 -7.21 -3.05
N LEU A 127 1.89 -8.09 -4.04
CA LEU A 127 3.14 -8.54 -4.63
C LEU A 127 3.92 -7.38 -5.29
N ARG A 128 3.23 -6.58 -6.10
CA ARG A 128 3.82 -5.39 -6.74
C ARG A 128 4.30 -4.37 -5.70
N ALA A 129 3.54 -4.17 -4.64
CA ALA A 129 3.94 -3.28 -3.56
C ALA A 129 5.16 -3.80 -2.79
N LYS A 130 5.21 -5.09 -2.45
CA LYS A 130 6.38 -5.72 -1.84
C LYS A 130 7.64 -5.58 -2.70
N GLN A 131 7.52 -5.75 -4.02
CA GLN A 131 8.64 -5.56 -4.95
C GLN A 131 9.15 -4.11 -4.96
N ARG A 132 8.24 -3.14 -5.01
CA ARG A 132 8.60 -1.71 -4.96
C ARG A 132 9.24 -1.33 -3.64
N LEU A 133 8.70 -1.81 -2.52
CA LEU A 133 9.23 -1.52 -1.19
C LEU A 133 10.66 -2.06 -1.01
N LYS A 134 10.99 -3.23 -1.58
CA LYS A 134 12.37 -3.76 -1.56
C LYS A 134 13.40 -2.82 -2.19
N ILE A 135 12.99 -1.98 -3.13
CA ILE A 135 13.86 -0.99 -3.78
C ILE A 135 13.78 0.36 -3.05
N ILE A 136 12.58 0.79 -2.70
CA ILE A 136 12.37 2.12 -2.10
C ILE A 136 12.99 2.22 -0.71
N LEU A 137 12.82 1.20 0.15
CA LEU A 137 13.34 1.24 1.52
C LEU A 137 14.86 1.46 1.59
N PRO A 138 15.72 0.70 0.89
CA PRO A 138 17.16 0.96 0.88
C PRO A 138 17.51 2.36 0.37
N ILE A 139 16.81 2.86 -0.66
CA ILE A 139 17.04 4.20 -1.20
C ILE A 139 16.70 5.27 -0.16
N VAL A 140 15.58 5.13 0.54
CA VAL A 140 15.18 6.05 1.62
C VAL A 140 16.20 6.04 2.75
N PHE A 141 16.64 4.86 3.20
CA PHE A 141 17.67 4.77 4.25
C PHE A 141 19.01 5.37 3.81
N ALA A 142 19.42 5.14 2.56
CA ALA A 142 20.63 5.74 2.01
C ALA A 142 20.53 7.27 1.93
N ALA A 143 19.37 7.79 1.51
CA ALA A 143 19.11 9.23 1.47
C ALA A 143 19.13 9.85 2.88
N ILE A 144 18.47 9.20 3.86
CA ILE A 144 18.50 9.64 5.25
C ILE A 144 19.95 9.65 5.78
N PHE A 145 20.70 8.57 5.56
CA PHE A 145 22.10 8.50 5.98
C PHE A 145 22.93 9.60 5.35
N PHE A 146 22.76 9.84 4.05
CA PHE A 146 23.48 10.88 3.34
C PHE A 146 23.15 12.28 3.89
N LEU A 147 21.88 12.57 4.15
CA LEU A 147 21.46 13.85 4.76
C LEU A 147 22.04 14.02 6.16
N LEU A 148 22.02 12.97 6.99
CA LEU A 148 22.61 13.00 8.32
C LEU A 148 24.13 13.23 8.24
N TYR A 149 24.80 12.58 7.29
CA TYR A 149 26.22 12.82 7.06
C TYR A 149 26.51 14.27 6.65
N LEU A 150 25.70 14.87 5.78
CA LEU A 150 25.84 16.27 5.40
C LEU A 150 25.62 17.25 6.58
N ILE A 151 24.74 16.90 7.52
CA ILE A 151 24.44 17.76 8.69
C ILE A 151 25.56 17.68 9.74
N PHE A 152 26.05 16.46 10.00
CA PHE A 152 26.99 16.22 11.10
C PHE A 152 28.44 16.09 10.67
N HIS A 153 28.70 15.94 9.36
CA HIS A 153 30.01 15.66 8.77
C HIS A 153 30.73 14.45 9.43
N SER A 154 30.00 13.59 10.12
CA SER A 154 30.50 12.45 10.87
C SER A 154 29.68 11.20 10.58
N THR A 155 30.34 10.16 10.03
CA THR A 155 29.71 8.86 9.80
C THR A 155 29.31 8.17 11.11
N ALA A 156 30.09 8.37 12.18
CA ALA A 156 29.79 7.78 13.47
C ALA A 156 28.49 8.37 14.08
N GLU A 157 28.30 9.69 13.98
CA GLU A 157 27.08 10.35 14.45
C GLU A 157 25.87 9.96 13.61
N ALA A 158 26.01 9.88 12.28
CA ALA A 158 24.94 9.41 11.41
C ALA A 158 24.49 7.98 11.78
N ILE A 159 25.43 7.08 12.08
CA ILE A 159 25.12 5.70 12.52
C ILE A 159 24.42 5.71 13.89
N VAL A 160 24.91 6.50 14.84
CA VAL A 160 24.32 6.63 16.19
C VAL A 160 22.87 7.13 16.10
N LEU A 161 22.52 7.92 15.09
CA LEU A 161 21.17 8.42 14.87
C LEU A 161 20.25 7.42 14.18
N ILE A 162 20.77 6.64 13.22
CA ILE A 162 19.96 5.64 12.51
C ILE A 162 19.69 4.42 13.39
N PHE A 163 20.64 3.99 14.21
CA PHE A 163 20.53 2.78 15.00
C PHE A 163 19.31 2.77 15.96
N PRO A 164 19.03 3.83 16.74
CA PRO A 164 17.83 3.90 17.58
C PRO A 164 16.51 3.88 16.78
N THR A 165 16.53 4.24 15.51
CA THR A 165 15.34 4.23 14.66
C THR A 165 14.82 2.80 14.45
N PHE A 166 15.72 1.81 14.37
CA PHE A 166 15.31 0.40 14.31
C PHE A 166 14.62 -0.07 15.61
N TYR A 167 15.01 0.46 16.77
CA TYR A 167 14.32 0.15 18.03
C TYR A 167 12.90 0.74 18.08
N ALA A 168 12.65 1.84 17.36
CA ALA A 168 11.30 2.38 17.23
C ALA A 168 10.34 1.37 16.61
N MET A 169 10.83 0.52 15.69
CA MET A 169 10.01 -0.53 15.08
C MET A 169 9.46 -1.53 16.10
N THR A 170 10.19 -1.80 17.17
CA THR A 170 9.78 -2.82 18.16
C THR A 170 8.42 -2.52 18.79
N GLY A 171 8.16 -1.25 19.13
CA GLY A 171 6.86 -0.84 19.65
C GLY A 171 5.76 -0.86 18.60
N GLY A 172 6.11 -0.48 17.37
CA GLY A 172 5.18 -0.58 16.24
C GLY A 172 4.77 -2.04 15.98
N LEU A 173 5.75 -2.97 15.96
CA LEU A 173 5.51 -4.41 15.81
C LEU A 173 4.66 -4.98 16.94
N LEU A 174 4.95 -4.56 18.19
CA LEU A 174 4.20 -5.02 19.34
C LEU A 174 2.73 -4.58 19.27
N LEU A 175 2.46 -3.31 18.98
CA LEU A 175 1.09 -2.81 18.90
C LEU A 175 0.36 -3.40 17.69
N GLN A 176 1.03 -3.52 16.53
CA GLN A 176 0.49 -4.18 15.36
C GLN A 176 0.08 -5.62 15.65
N TRP A 177 0.93 -6.38 16.32
CA TRP A 177 0.65 -7.76 16.73
C TRP A 177 -0.51 -7.85 17.72
N MET A 178 -0.55 -6.97 18.72
CA MET A 178 -1.64 -6.92 19.70
C MET A 178 -3.00 -6.61 19.04
N MET A 179 -3.01 -5.80 17.99
CA MET A 179 -4.22 -5.45 17.25
C MET A 179 -4.57 -6.44 16.12
N GLY A 180 -3.73 -7.43 15.87
CA GLY A 180 -3.96 -8.47 14.86
C GLY A 180 -3.85 -7.98 13.42
N TYR A 181 -3.08 -6.92 13.15
CA TYR A 181 -2.86 -6.43 11.78
C TYR A 181 -1.71 -7.17 11.11
N ASN A 182 -1.99 -7.74 9.93
CA ASN A 182 -0.97 -8.33 9.08
C ASN A 182 -0.12 -7.26 8.39
N PHE A 183 1.08 -7.66 7.95
CA PHE A 183 1.94 -6.80 7.15
C PHE A 183 1.30 -6.50 5.79
N SER A 184 0.74 -5.31 5.66
CA SER A 184 0.17 -4.76 4.43
C SER A 184 0.96 -3.56 3.94
N VAL A 185 0.64 -3.08 2.74
CA VAL A 185 1.21 -1.81 2.22
C VAL A 185 0.94 -0.64 3.16
N ALA A 186 -0.27 -0.59 3.75
CA ALA A 186 -0.66 0.44 4.70
C ALA A 186 0.23 0.43 5.95
N VAL A 187 0.52 -0.75 6.49
CA VAL A 187 1.44 -0.92 7.64
C VAL A 187 2.85 -0.43 7.30
N TRP A 188 3.36 -0.75 6.11
CA TRP A 188 4.67 -0.26 5.67
C TRP A 188 4.75 1.26 5.53
N VAL A 189 3.66 1.90 5.04
CA VAL A 189 3.55 3.36 5.03
C VAL A 189 3.64 3.93 6.45
N GLY A 190 2.99 3.29 7.42
CA GLY A 190 3.10 3.64 8.84
C GLY A 190 4.53 3.55 9.36
N TYR A 191 5.28 2.50 9.03
CA TYR A 191 6.71 2.38 9.41
C TYR A 191 7.59 3.42 8.75
N ILE A 192 7.37 3.75 7.46
CA ILE A 192 8.14 4.80 6.77
C ILE A 192 7.92 6.15 7.46
N ALA A 193 6.67 6.48 7.80
CA ALA A 193 6.36 7.69 8.56
C ALA A 193 7.03 7.69 9.95
N LEU A 194 6.97 6.54 10.67
CA LEU A 194 7.64 6.37 11.96
C LEU A 194 9.14 6.60 11.86
N PHE A 195 9.81 6.11 10.83
CA PHE A 195 11.24 6.33 10.61
C PHE A 195 11.57 7.81 10.45
N GLY A 196 10.78 8.55 9.66
CA GLY A 196 10.96 9.99 9.51
C GLY A 196 10.89 10.73 10.85
N ILE A 197 9.86 10.48 11.62
CA ILE A 197 9.65 11.10 12.95
C ILE A 197 10.74 10.69 13.94
N ALA A 198 11.17 9.44 13.93
CA ALA A 198 12.21 8.94 14.83
C ALA A 198 13.56 9.59 14.53
N VAL A 199 13.95 9.68 13.24
CA VAL A 199 15.20 10.35 12.82
C VAL A 199 15.16 11.83 13.14
N GLU A 200 14.09 12.54 12.80
CA GLU A 200 13.91 13.96 13.11
C GLU A 200 14.16 14.23 14.61
N THR A 201 13.55 13.41 15.44
CA THR A 201 13.69 13.52 16.90
C THR A 201 15.11 13.25 17.38
N GLY A 202 15.77 12.25 16.78
CA GLY A 202 17.17 11.92 17.08
C GLY A 202 18.12 13.04 16.70
N VAL A 203 17.94 13.63 15.52
CA VAL A 203 18.73 14.77 15.02
C VAL A 203 18.67 15.94 16.00
N VAL A 204 17.46 16.33 16.36
CA VAL A 204 17.28 17.46 17.28
C VAL A 204 17.91 17.14 18.65
N MET A 205 17.80 15.92 19.16
CA MET A 205 18.44 15.51 20.41
C MET A 205 19.98 15.72 20.33
N VAL A 206 20.61 15.21 19.28
CA VAL A 206 22.07 15.33 19.10
C VAL A 206 22.52 16.79 18.96
N ILE A 207 21.73 17.65 18.31
CA ILE A 207 22.04 19.09 18.24
C ILE A 207 22.11 19.71 19.63
N TYR A 208 21.15 19.43 20.52
CA TYR A 208 21.16 19.94 21.89
C TYR A 208 22.31 19.35 22.73
N LEU A 209 22.66 18.09 22.48
CA LEU A 209 23.83 17.48 23.15
C LEU A 209 25.14 18.15 22.71
N HIS A 210 25.28 18.49 21.44
CA HIS A 210 26.42 19.25 20.93
C HIS A 210 26.46 20.66 21.51
N GLU A 211 25.33 21.38 21.49
CA GLU A 211 25.25 22.73 22.02
C GLU A 211 25.67 22.79 23.51
N ALA A 212 25.20 21.82 24.30
CA ALA A 212 25.59 21.71 25.72
C ALA A 212 27.09 21.40 25.89
N LEU A 213 27.67 20.54 25.03
CA LEU A 213 29.08 20.21 25.05
C LEU A 213 29.95 21.40 24.60
N ASP A 214 29.59 22.06 23.50
CA ASP A 214 30.31 23.21 22.95
C ASP A 214 30.35 24.38 23.93
N LYS A 215 29.26 24.60 24.68
CA LYS A 215 29.21 25.58 25.74
C LYS A 215 30.27 25.34 26.83
N ARG A 216 30.54 24.08 27.18
CA ARG A 216 31.59 23.72 28.12
C ARG A 216 33.00 23.83 27.52
N LEU A 217 33.15 23.47 26.26
CA LEU A 217 34.40 23.66 25.53
C LEU A 217 34.79 25.13 25.42
N MET A 218 33.82 26.05 25.40
CA MET A 218 34.07 27.48 25.39
C MET A 218 34.55 28.04 26.72
N SER A 219 34.31 27.35 27.87
CA SER A 219 34.69 27.82 29.20
C SER A 219 36.21 27.78 29.45
N GLY A 220 36.99 27.13 28.54
CA GLY A 220 38.45 27.16 28.57
C GLY A 220 39.11 26.23 29.56
N ASP A 221 38.34 25.44 30.32
CA ASP A 221 38.84 24.44 31.26
C ASP A 221 39.20 23.14 30.54
N THR A 222 40.13 22.36 31.11
CA THR A 222 40.44 21.01 30.63
C THR A 222 39.23 20.12 30.80
N LEU A 223 38.63 19.70 29.68
CA LEU A 223 37.44 18.87 29.68
C LEU A 223 37.71 17.52 30.35
N THR A 224 36.89 17.18 31.30
CA THR A 224 36.90 15.88 31.96
C THR A 224 35.80 14.97 31.42
N ILE A 225 35.89 13.65 31.72
CA ILE A 225 34.84 12.69 31.35
C ILE A 225 33.49 13.07 32.02
N ASP A 226 33.53 13.58 33.21
CA ASP A 226 32.34 13.96 33.97
C ASP A 226 31.67 15.20 33.34
N ASP A 227 32.46 16.13 32.77
CA ASP A 227 31.92 17.29 32.05
C ASP A 227 31.14 16.87 30.79
N ILE A 228 31.60 15.82 30.08
CA ILE A 228 30.88 15.27 28.89
C ILE A 228 29.55 14.66 29.36
N ARG A 229 29.54 13.94 30.47
CA ARG A 229 28.32 13.33 31.00
C ARG A 229 27.31 14.37 31.47
N ASP A 230 27.78 15.37 32.19
CA ASP A 230 26.93 16.43 32.67
C ASP A 230 26.37 17.28 31.49
N ALA A 231 27.18 17.55 30.46
CA ALA A 231 26.71 18.22 29.25
C ALA A 231 25.62 17.39 28.56
N ALA A 232 25.81 16.07 28.50
CA ALA A 232 24.80 15.19 27.89
C ALA A 232 23.50 15.17 28.69
N ILE A 233 23.57 15.18 30.03
CA ILE A 233 22.38 15.27 30.91
C ILE A 233 21.68 16.62 30.68
N GLU A 234 22.44 17.73 30.67
CA GLU A 234 21.90 19.08 30.44
C GLU A 234 21.16 19.16 29.09
N GLY A 235 21.79 18.74 27.99
CA GLY A 235 21.19 18.76 26.66
C GLY A 235 19.94 17.86 26.57
N ALA A 236 20.00 16.65 27.17
CA ALA A 236 18.86 15.73 27.18
C ALA A 236 17.67 16.29 27.98
N VAL A 237 17.92 16.90 29.14
CA VAL A 237 16.87 17.51 29.98
C VAL A 237 16.20 18.69 29.28
N GLN A 238 16.97 19.54 28.59
CA GLN A 238 16.41 20.67 27.82
C GLN A 238 15.46 20.18 26.74
N ARG A 239 15.73 19.02 26.13
CA ARG A 239 14.90 18.45 25.04
C ARG A 239 13.73 17.61 25.53
N LEU A 240 13.72 17.18 26.80
CA LEU A 240 12.70 16.29 27.35
C LEU A 240 11.28 16.88 27.20
N ARG A 241 11.07 18.11 27.65
CA ARG A 241 9.74 18.76 27.62
C ARG A 241 9.21 18.95 26.20
N PRO A 242 9.93 19.56 25.23
CA PRO A 242 9.47 19.70 23.86
C PRO A 242 9.17 18.34 23.21
N LYS A 243 10.01 17.32 23.46
CA LYS A 243 9.78 15.96 22.93
C LYS A 243 8.50 15.34 23.44
N LEU A 244 8.25 15.40 24.73
CA LEU A 244 7.02 14.86 25.30
C LEU A 244 5.79 15.58 24.76
N MET A 245 5.85 16.90 24.56
CA MET A 245 4.74 17.66 23.97
C MET A 245 4.43 17.18 22.53
N THR A 246 5.46 17.02 21.69
CA THR A 246 5.24 16.55 20.29
C THR A 246 4.69 15.13 20.27
N VAL A 247 5.22 14.22 21.10
CA VAL A 247 4.73 12.84 21.19
C VAL A 247 3.27 12.79 21.65
N CYS A 248 2.94 13.52 22.73
CA CYS A 248 1.56 13.60 23.20
C CYS A 248 0.61 14.17 22.15
N ALA A 249 1.02 15.19 21.40
CA ALA A 249 0.22 15.75 20.33
C ALA A 249 -0.04 14.73 19.20
N VAL A 250 0.99 14.02 18.75
CA VAL A 250 0.84 12.99 17.72
C VAL A 250 0.00 11.82 18.23
N LEU A 251 0.21 11.35 19.45
CA LEU A 251 -0.60 10.28 20.04
C LEU A 251 -2.05 10.71 20.20
N ALA A 252 -2.31 11.94 20.67
CA ALA A 252 -3.66 12.47 20.81
C ALA A 252 -4.40 12.56 19.48
N SER A 253 -3.70 12.77 18.37
CA SER A 253 -4.29 12.79 17.01
C SER A 253 -4.51 11.40 16.43
N LEU A 254 -3.64 10.43 16.70
CA LEU A 254 -3.69 9.11 16.08
C LEU A 254 -4.46 8.06 16.89
N VAL A 255 -4.44 8.17 18.24
CA VAL A 255 -5.12 7.19 19.10
C VAL A 255 -6.63 7.10 18.83
N PRO A 256 -7.39 8.18 18.59
CA PRO A 256 -8.80 8.08 18.22
C PRO A 256 -9.05 7.27 16.93
N ILE A 257 -8.12 7.32 15.97
CA ILE A 257 -8.22 6.56 14.71
C ILE A 257 -8.25 5.05 14.96
N LEU A 258 -7.58 4.57 16.01
CA LEU A 258 -7.57 3.14 16.34
C LEU A 258 -8.94 2.58 16.76
N TRP A 259 -9.85 3.44 17.21
CA TRP A 259 -11.24 3.07 17.59
C TRP A 259 -12.28 3.47 16.56
N GLU A 260 -11.89 4.20 15.49
CA GLU A 260 -12.79 4.59 14.41
C GLU A 260 -13.46 3.36 13.79
N SER A 261 -14.74 3.48 13.41
CA SER A 261 -15.47 2.43 12.71
C SER A 261 -16.15 3.02 11.47
N GLY A 262 -15.94 2.40 10.32
CA GLY A 262 -16.51 2.85 9.06
C GLY A 262 -15.71 2.40 7.84
N ILE A 263 -16.15 2.79 6.67
CA ILE A 263 -15.50 2.45 5.40
C ILE A 263 -14.10 3.08 5.36
N GLY A 264 -13.08 2.26 5.15
CA GLY A 264 -11.68 2.70 5.10
C GLY A 264 -10.98 2.79 6.46
N SER A 265 -11.68 2.60 7.59
CA SER A 265 -11.08 2.64 8.92
C SER A 265 -9.98 1.59 9.10
N ASP A 266 -10.11 0.42 8.49
CA ASP A 266 -9.12 -0.66 8.60
C ASP A 266 -7.75 -0.25 8.01
N VAL A 267 -7.75 0.48 6.90
CA VAL A 267 -6.52 1.03 6.30
C VAL A 267 -5.90 2.08 7.20
N MET A 268 -6.71 3.01 7.73
CA MET A 268 -6.24 4.08 8.63
C MET A 268 -5.66 3.51 9.92
N LYS A 269 -6.33 2.52 10.54
CA LYS A 269 -5.84 1.81 11.72
C LYS A 269 -4.51 1.10 11.46
N SER A 270 -4.40 0.44 10.31
CA SER A 270 -3.18 -0.26 9.90
C SER A 270 -1.99 0.68 9.72
N ILE A 271 -2.21 1.93 9.28
CA ILE A 271 -1.19 2.98 9.20
C ILE A 271 -0.86 3.53 10.59
N ALA A 272 -1.89 3.80 11.42
CA ALA A 272 -1.73 4.45 12.71
C ALA A 272 -1.05 3.55 13.75
N ALA A 273 -1.32 2.24 13.75
CA ALA A 273 -0.81 1.32 14.77
C ALA A 273 0.72 1.29 14.84
N PRO A 274 1.51 1.13 13.75
CA PRO A 274 2.96 1.21 13.80
C PRO A 274 3.48 2.55 14.32
N ILE A 275 2.82 3.65 13.94
CA ILE A 275 3.23 4.99 14.36
C ILE A 275 3.00 5.16 15.87
N VAL A 276 1.81 4.84 16.36
CA VAL A 276 1.46 4.98 17.78
C VAL A 276 2.37 4.11 18.66
N GLY A 277 2.51 2.82 18.35
CA GLY A 277 3.38 1.92 19.09
C GLY A 277 4.86 2.33 19.02
N GLY A 278 5.31 2.67 17.83
CA GLY A 278 6.69 3.06 17.58
C GLY A 278 7.07 4.42 18.19
N MET A 279 6.14 5.37 18.26
CA MET A 279 6.36 6.66 18.91
C MET A 279 6.64 6.51 20.41
N ILE A 280 5.95 5.61 21.09
CA ILE A 280 6.18 5.35 22.51
C ILE A 280 7.59 4.81 22.72
N THR A 281 7.96 3.75 22.01
CA THR A 281 9.29 3.14 22.13
C THR A 281 10.40 4.06 21.63
N SER A 282 10.20 4.75 20.50
CA SER A 282 11.13 5.75 19.97
C SER A 282 11.44 6.84 21.01
N THR A 283 10.42 7.30 21.73
CA THR A 283 10.63 8.34 22.74
C THR A 283 11.55 7.85 23.86
N ILE A 284 11.31 6.65 24.38
CA ILE A 284 12.14 6.06 25.43
C ILE A 284 13.58 5.87 24.92
N HIS A 285 13.73 5.30 23.74
CA HIS A 285 15.05 5.01 23.18
C HIS A 285 15.84 6.27 22.83
N VAL A 286 15.20 7.28 22.24
CA VAL A 286 15.88 8.54 21.89
C VAL A 286 16.30 9.30 23.13
N LEU A 287 15.49 9.30 24.18
CA LEU A 287 15.84 9.98 25.43
C LEU A 287 16.95 9.27 26.23
N ILE A 288 17.11 7.97 26.09
CA ILE A 288 18.09 7.18 26.85
C ILE A 288 19.28 6.79 25.99
N LEU A 289 19.05 6.12 24.83
CA LEU A 289 20.14 5.54 24.05
C LEU A 289 20.95 6.58 23.29
N VAL A 290 20.32 7.62 22.76
CA VAL A 290 21.05 8.65 21.99
C VAL A 290 22.04 9.38 22.89
N PRO A 291 21.69 9.91 24.06
CA PRO A 291 22.66 10.51 24.99
C PRO A 291 23.77 9.53 25.42
N VAL A 292 23.43 8.28 25.71
CA VAL A 292 24.42 7.25 26.10
C VAL A 292 25.43 7.00 24.99
N PHE A 293 24.96 6.78 23.75
CA PHE A 293 25.85 6.58 22.61
C PHE A 293 26.70 7.83 22.31
N PHE A 294 26.11 9.02 22.43
CA PHE A 294 26.83 10.28 22.30
C PHE A 294 27.96 10.39 23.31
N VAL A 295 27.70 10.15 24.60
CA VAL A 295 28.72 10.15 25.66
C VAL A 295 29.82 9.13 25.36
N MET A 296 29.46 7.89 25.06
CA MET A 296 30.43 6.84 24.71
C MET A 296 31.34 7.22 23.54
N MET A 297 30.79 7.89 22.53
CA MET A 297 31.54 8.35 21.37
C MET A 297 32.47 9.50 21.76
N LYS A 298 31.97 10.53 22.44
CA LYS A 298 32.77 11.70 22.83
C LYS A 298 33.82 11.35 23.90
N GLU A 299 33.54 10.44 24.85
CA GLU A 299 34.57 9.90 25.74
C GLU A 299 35.71 9.19 24.99
N ARG A 300 35.40 8.44 23.95
CA ARG A 300 36.44 7.82 23.11
C ARG A 300 37.24 8.84 22.34
N MET A 301 36.61 9.90 21.83
CA MET A 301 37.28 11.01 21.15
C MET A 301 38.20 11.78 22.11
N LEU A 302 37.73 12.06 23.33
CA LEU A 302 38.52 12.70 24.37
C LEU A 302 39.78 11.87 24.73
N ARG A 303 39.63 10.56 24.96
CA ARG A 303 40.75 9.65 25.21
C ARG A 303 41.78 9.54 24.10
N ARG A 304 41.36 9.82 22.84
CA ARG A 304 42.22 9.82 21.66
C ARG A 304 42.83 11.20 21.37
N GLY A 305 42.42 12.23 22.09
CA GLY A 305 42.86 13.61 21.86
C GLY A 305 42.33 14.23 20.56
N THR A 306 41.23 13.67 20.02
CA THR A 306 40.59 14.10 18.77
C THR A 306 39.29 14.85 18.98
N LEU A 307 39.00 15.29 20.21
CA LEU A 307 37.80 16.04 20.52
C LEU A 307 38.05 17.52 20.21
N HIS A 308 37.44 18.00 19.14
CA HIS A 308 37.49 19.39 18.72
C HIS A 308 36.09 20.03 18.78
N LYS A 309 36.04 21.34 18.72
CA LYS A 309 34.82 22.12 18.64
C LYS A 309 34.16 21.89 17.28
N ARG A 310 32.84 21.87 17.23
CA ARG A 310 32.07 21.56 15.99
C ARG A 310 32.42 22.49 14.83
N ASP A 311 32.68 23.78 15.12
CA ASP A 311 33.08 24.78 14.09
C ASP A 311 34.47 24.47 13.48
N GLU A 312 35.36 23.79 14.21
CA GLU A 312 36.67 23.40 13.73
C GLU A 312 36.63 22.07 12.95
N GLU A 313 35.64 21.16 13.21
CA GLU A 313 35.42 19.95 12.46
C GLU A 313 34.85 20.23 11.05
N GLN A 314 34.21 21.38 10.81
CA GLN A 314 33.68 21.75 9.50
C GLN A 314 34.75 22.21 8.51
N PHE A 315 35.95 22.53 8.95
CA PHE A 315 37.05 23.06 8.13
C PHE A 315 38.25 22.12 7.99
N GLN A 316 38.21 20.92 8.54
CA GLN A 316 39.19 19.84 8.31
C GLN A 316 38.57 18.73 7.43
#